data_f9329faca8273da51e99cbee493a30fa
#
_entry.id   f9329faca8273da51e99cbee493a30fa
#
_cell.length_a   1.000
_cell.length_b   1.000
_cell.length_c   1.000
_cell.angle_alpha   90.00
_cell.angle_beta   90.00
_cell.angle_gamma   90.00
#
_symmetry.space_group_name_H-M   'P 1'
#
loop_
_entity.id
_entity.type
_entity.pdbx_description
1 polymer ?
#
loop_
_entity_poly.entity_id
_entity_poly.type
_entity_poly.pdbx_seq_one_letter_code
_entity_poly.pdbx_strand_id
1 'polypeptide(L)'
;HAFDDLNLPRSGILAVTMPGFGTTSRTRGNAEKLAEAYGVELRTVSISKAVEQHFADIGQNMDDHDVTYENSQARERTQVLMDIANKIGGLVVGTGDLSELALGWATYNGDHMSMYAVNCSIPKTLVRHLTAFEAARSPEPLKSVLLDVLGTPVSPELLPPTKGEISQKTEDIVGPYELHDFFLYYLLRF
;
A
#
# COMPACT_ATOMS: atom_id res chain seq x y z
N HIS A 1 -14.05 -2.98 -11.49
CA HIS A 1 -14.63 -4.08 -12.29
C HIS A 1 -15.62 -4.91 -11.47
N ALA A 2 -15.24 -5.52 -10.32
CA ALA A 2 -16.19 -6.36 -9.56
C ALA A 2 -17.49 -5.63 -9.20
N PHE A 3 -17.43 -4.36 -8.82
CA PHE A 3 -18.63 -3.54 -8.56
C PHE A 3 -19.44 -3.31 -9.84
N ASP A 4 -18.77 -3.07 -10.97
CA ASP A 4 -19.44 -2.89 -12.26
C ASP A 4 -20.12 -4.21 -12.72
N ASP A 5 -19.41 -5.35 -12.61
CA ASP A 5 -19.93 -6.68 -12.96
C ASP A 5 -21.13 -7.10 -12.09
N LEU A 6 -21.14 -6.68 -10.83
CA LEU A 6 -22.22 -6.95 -9.88
C LEU A 6 -23.30 -5.86 -9.87
N ASN A 7 -23.19 -4.84 -10.72
CA ASN A 7 -24.09 -3.67 -10.76
C ASN A 7 -24.22 -2.96 -9.40
N LEU A 8 -23.11 -2.90 -8.64
CA LEU A 8 -23.04 -2.17 -7.38
C LEU A 8 -22.57 -0.74 -7.59
N PRO A 9 -23.10 0.23 -6.82
CA PRO A 9 -22.68 1.62 -6.95
C PRO A 9 -21.25 1.80 -6.43
N ARG A 10 -20.41 2.53 -7.15
CA ARG A 10 -19.03 2.83 -6.75
C ARG A 10 -18.93 3.64 -5.46
N SER A 11 -20.00 4.28 -5.02
CA SER A 11 -20.10 4.89 -3.69
C SER A 11 -19.97 3.88 -2.54
N GLY A 12 -20.07 2.58 -2.83
CA GLY A 12 -19.73 1.50 -1.89
C GLY A 12 -18.23 1.24 -1.74
N ILE A 13 -17.38 1.95 -2.50
CA ILE A 13 -15.92 1.84 -2.42
C ILE A 13 -15.38 3.10 -1.76
N LEU A 14 -14.72 2.96 -0.61
CA LEU A 14 -14.00 4.04 0.06
C LEU A 14 -12.49 3.76 -0.05
N ALA A 15 -11.78 4.60 -0.80
CA ALA A 15 -10.33 4.63 -0.77
C ALA A 15 -9.84 5.48 0.40
N VAL A 16 -8.79 5.04 1.09
CA VAL A 16 -8.21 5.79 2.21
C VAL A 16 -6.72 5.97 1.98
N THR A 17 -6.26 7.21 1.96
CA THR A 17 -4.83 7.54 1.95
C THR A 17 -4.41 8.07 3.32
N MET A 18 -3.29 7.56 3.83
CA MET A 18 -2.84 7.84 5.20
C MET A 18 -1.39 8.32 5.18
N PRO A 19 -1.16 9.60 4.82
CA PRO A 19 0.18 10.14 4.80
C PRO A 19 0.81 10.11 6.19
N GLY A 20 2.04 9.55 6.25
CA GLY A 20 2.93 9.52 7.39
C GLY A 20 4.22 10.29 7.08
N PHE A 21 5.30 9.97 7.80
CA PHE A 21 6.56 10.70 7.68
C PHE A 21 7.32 10.42 6.38
N GLY A 22 7.12 9.24 5.77
CA GLY A 22 7.78 8.82 4.54
C GLY A 22 6.99 9.07 3.26
N THR A 23 5.76 9.54 3.34
CA THR A 23 4.89 9.69 2.18
C THR A 23 5.34 10.85 1.30
N THR A 24 5.65 10.55 0.02
CA THR A 24 6.06 11.56 -0.94
C THR A 24 4.87 12.29 -1.58
N SER A 25 5.11 13.49 -2.13
CA SER A 25 4.09 14.23 -2.88
C SER A 25 3.63 13.49 -4.14
N ARG A 26 4.53 12.71 -4.77
CA ARG A 26 4.22 11.88 -5.94
C ARG A 26 3.23 10.78 -5.60
N THR A 27 3.51 10.00 -4.55
CA THR A 27 2.65 8.90 -4.11
C THR A 27 1.27 9.41 -3.70
N ARG A 28 1.23 10.51 -2.94
CA ARG A 28 -0.03 11.14 -2.56
C ARG A 28 -0.81 11.61 -3.80
N GLY A 29 -0.18 12.30 -4.73
CA GLY A 29 -0.81 12.78 -5.96
C GLY A 29 -1.32 11.64 -6.85
N ASN A 30 -0.61 10.50 -6.90
CA ASN A 30 -1.06 9.32 -7.62
C ASN A 30 -2.30 8.68 -6.98
N ALA A 31 -2.36 8.60 -5.64
CA ALA A 31 -3.53 8.10 -4.93
C ALA A 31 -4.78 8.97 -5.21
N GLU A 32 -4.63 10.29 -5.19
CA GLU A 32 -5.70 11.25 -5.48
C GLU A 32 -6.22 11.09 -6.91
N LYS A 33 -5.33 11.11 -7.90
CA LYS A 33 -5.67 10.94 -9.33
C LYS A 33 -6.29 9.57 -9.62
N LEU A 34 -5.81 8.52 -8.98
CA LEU A 34 -6.32 7.15 -9.16
C LEU A 34 -7.76 7.04 -8.64
N ALA A 35 -8.04 7.57 -7.44
CA ALA A 35 -9.38 7.57 -6.88
C ALA A 35 -10.36 8.40 -7.74
N GLU A 36 -9.93 9.56 -8.22
CA GLU A 36 -10.71 10.39 -9.15
C GLU A 36 -11.01 9.66 -10.46
N ALA A 37 -9.99 9.02 -11.07
CA ALA A 37 -10.15 8.32 -12.35
C ALA A 37 -11.08 7.10 -12.24
N TYR A 38 -11.09 6.42 -11.09
CA TYR A 38 -12.05 5.33 -10.81
C TYR A 38 -13.41 5.82 -10.32
N GLY A 39 -13.57 7.10 -10.03
CA GLY A 39 -14.83 7.69 -9.54
C GLY A 39 -15.22 7.16 -8.15
N VAL A 40 -14.25 6.97 -7.26
CA VAL A 40 -14.45 6.50 -5.89
C VAL A 40 -14.14 7.59 -4.88
N GLU A 41 -14.81 7.54 -3.69
CA GLU A 41 -14.50 8.46 -2.60
C GLU A 41 -13.07 8.23 -2.11
N LEU A 42 -12.29 9.31 -1.95
CA LEU A 42 -10.99 9.27 -1.29
C LEU A 42 -11.04 10.01 0.04
N ARG A 43 -10.69 9.33 1.11
CA ARG A 43 -10.52 9.93 2.44
C ARG A 43 -9.03 10.04 2.77
N THR A 44 -8.60 11.24 3.15
CA THR A 44 -7.23 11.47 3.62
C THR A 44 -7.22 11.54 5.15
N VAL A 45 -6.43 10.68 5.79
CA VAL A 45 -6.22 10.66 7.23
C VAL A 45 -4.72 10.72 7.52
N SER A 46 -4.21 11.87 7.97
CA SER A 46 -2.81 11.97 8.40
C SER A 46 -2.60 11.20 9.70
N ILE A 47 -1.64 10.28 9.70
CA ILE A 47 -1.29 9.49 10.89
C ILE A 47 -0.20 10.15 11.75
N SER A 48 0.44 11.22 11.26
CA SER A 48 1.64 11.79 11.89
C SER A 48 1.44 12.14 13.36
N LYS A 49 0.34 12.85 13.69
CA LYS A 49 0.09 13.27 15.09
C LYS A 49 -0.19 12.10 16.04
N ALA A 50 -0.86 11.05 15.54
CA ALA A 50 -1.13 9.87 16.34
C ALA A 50 0.17 9.10 16.63
N VAL A 51 1.02 8.96 15.62
CA VAL A 51 2.33 8.31 15.76
C VAL A 51 3.28 9.14 16.63
N GLU A 52 3.31 10.48 16.50
CA GLU A 52 4.07 11.38 17.38
C GLU A 52 3.65 11.21 18.84
N GLN A 53 2.35 11.16 19.12
CA GLN A 53 1.85 10.92 20.48
C GLN A 53 2.25 9.54 20.99
N HIS A 54 2.09 8.51 20.14
CA HIS A 54 2.51 7.15 20.49
C HIS A 54 4.01 7.08 20.82
N PHE A 55 4.86 7.75 20.04
CA PHE A 55 6.31 7.81 20.31
C PHE A 55 6.60 8.47 21.66
N ALA A 56 5.91 9.58 21.96
CA ALA A 56 6.05 10.23 23.27
C ALA A 56 5.65 9.29 24.42
N ASP A 57 4.56 8.53 24.25
CA ASP A 57 4.05 7.61 25.29
C ASP A 57 4.99 6.43 25.57
N ILE A 58 5.67 5.90 24.53
CA ILE A 58 6.62 4.78 24.66
C ILE A 58 8.08 5.21 24.86
N GLY A 59 8.37 6.51 24.81
CA GLY A 59 9.73 7.04 24.92
C GLY A 59 10.61 6.84 23.67
N GLN A 60 10.00 6.69 22.49
CA GLN A 60 10.71 6.62 21.21
C GLN A 60 11.16 8.01 20.78
N ASN A 61 12.44 8.14 20.39
CA ASN A 61 12.95 9.38 19.81
C ASN A 61 12.54 9.48 18.34
N MET A 62 12.07 10.66 17.91
CA MET A 62 11.69 10.94 16.52
C MET A 62 12.84 10.85 15.52
N ASP A 63 14.07 11.04 15.98
CA ASP A 63 15.27 10.97 15.14
C ASP A 63 15.82 9.53 15.00
N ASP A 64 15.31 8.59 15.79
CA ASP A 64 15.72 7.18 15.72
C ASP A 64 14.85 6.43 14.70
N HIS A 65 15.32 6.41 13.45
CA HIS A 65 14.61 5.78 12.33
C HIS A 65 14.84 4.26 12.31
N ASP A 66 14.48 3.60 13.39
CA ASP A 66 14.58 2.16 13.61
C ASP A 66 13.30 1.40 13.24
N VAL A 67 13.27 0.12 13.52
CA VAL A 67 12.10 -0.75 13.29
C VAL A 67 10.87 -0.30 14.07
N THR A 68 11.03 0.35 15.23
CA THR A 68 9.91 0.91 16.02
C THR A 68 9.28 2.08 15.28
N TYR A 69 10.11 2.96 14.72
CA TYR A 69 9.68 4.10 13.92
C TYR A 69 8.85 3.67 12.70
N GLU A 70 9.31 2.65 11.96
CA GLU A 70 8.61 2.14 10.79
C GLU A 70 7.32 1.40 11.18
N ASN A 71 7.41 0.45 12.10
CA ASN A 71 6.29 -0.42 12.47
C ASN A 71 5.14 0.33 13.14
N SER A 72 5.41 1.38 13.90
CA SER A 72 4.36 2.19 14.53
C SER A 72 3.48 2.88 13.48
N GLN A 73 4.08 3.39 12.41
CA GLN A 73 3.33 3.99 11.30
C GLN A 73 2.48 2.96 10.56
N ALA A 74 3.02 1.77 10.29
CA ALA A 74 2.28 0.70 9.61
C ALA A 74 1.09 0.22 10.45
N ARG A 75 1.25 0.07 11.77
CA ARG A 75 0.17 -0.33 12.68
C ARG A 75 -0.90 0.74 12.81
N GLU A 76 -0.53 2.02 12.88
CA GLU A 76 -1.49 3.13 12.92
C GLU A 76 -2.38 3.16 11.68
N ARG A 77 -1.80 2.95 10.48
CA ARG A 77 -2.58 2.82 9.24
C ARG A 77 -3.60 1.68 9.33
N THR A 78 -3.19 0.54 9.84
CA THR A 78 -4.07 -0.62 9.98
C THR A 78 -5.21 -0.33 10.97
N GLN A 79 -4.90 0.26 12.13
CA GLN A 79 -5.91 0.65 13.12
C GLN A 79 -6.95 1.60 12.50
N VAL A 80 -6.52 2.66 11.82
CA VAL A 80 -7.39 3.62 11.15
C VAL A 80 -8.33 2.93 10.14
N LEU A 81 -7.80 2.01 9.32
CA LEU A 81 -8.62 1.28 8.33
C LEU A 81 -9.68 0.40 9.00
N MET A 82 -9.30 -0.36 10.04
CA MET A 82 -10.22 -1.24 10.76
C MET A 82 -11.33 -0.45 11.45
N ASP A 83 -11.00 0.68 12.07
CA ASP A 83 -11.99 1.53 12.74
C ASP A 83 -12.92 2.23 11.75
N ILE A 84 -12.41 2.66 10.58
CA ILE A 84 -13.27 3.19 9.51
C ILE A 84 -14.23 2.10 9.02
N ALA A 85 -13.74 0.88 8.78
CA ALA A 85 -14.58 -0.23 8.35
C ALA A 85 -15.69 -0.53 9.38
N ASN A 86 -15.36 -0.58 10.66
CA ASN A 86 -16.35 -0.74 11.73
C ASN A 86 -17.39 0.38 11.70
N LYS A 87 -16.95 1.62 11.54
CA LYS A 87 -17.84 2.80 11.55
C LYS A 87 -18.83 2.80 10.40
N ILE A 88 -18.44 2.33 9.22
CA ILE A 88 -19.30 2.33 8.01
C ILE A 88 -19.98 0.99 7.74
N GLY A 89 -19.74 -0.04 8.56
CA GLY A 89 -20.24 -1.39 8.32
C GLY A 89 -19.62 -2.04 7.07
N GLY A 90 -18.38 -1.69 6.77
CA GLY A 90 -17.62 -2.19 5.62
C GLY A 90 -16.61 -3.28 5.97
N LEU A 91 -15.81 -3.67 4.99
CA LEU A 91 -14.67 -4.55 5.19
C LEU A 91 -13.40 -3.95 4.58
N VAL A 92 -12.25 -4.25 5.19
CA VAL A 92 -10.94 -3.84 4.69
C VAL A 92 -10.44 -4.84 3.64
N VAL A 93 -10.22 -4.35 2.41
CA VAL A 93 -9.54 -5.11 1.35
C VAL A 93 -8.04 -4.84 1.46
N GLY A 94 -7.27 -5.89 1.71
CA GLY A 94 -5.82 -5.79 1.85
C GLY A 94 -5.10 -5.66 0.52
N THR A 95 -3.96 -5.00 0.56
CA THR A 95 -3.10 -4.74 -0.61
C THR A 95 -1.81 -5.57 -0.63
N GLY A 96 -1.48 -6.25 0.48
CA GLY A 96 -0.33 -7.15 0.55
C GLY A 96 -0.43 -8.31 -0.44
N ASP A 97 0.69 -8.76 -0.96
CA ASP A 97 0.78 -9.80 -1.97
C ASP A 97 1.53 -11.06 -1.48
N LEU A 98 1.57 -12.10 -2.33
CA LEU A 98 2.22 -13.37 -2.01
C LEU A 98 3.72 -13.22 -1.72
N SER A 99 4.41 -12.36 -2.47
CA SER A 99 5.86 -12.18 -2.33
C SER A 99 6.21 -11.55 -0.99
N GLU A 100 5.47 -10.52 -0.57
CA GLU A 100 5.61 -9.88 0.74
C GLU A 100 5.35 -10.88 1.88
N LEU A 101 4.29 -11.68 1.77
CA LEU A 101 3.96 -12.71 2.74
C LEU A 101 5.05 -13.79 2.84
N ALA A 102 5.56 -14.25 1.70
CA ALA A 102 6.59 -15.29 1.66
C ALA A 102 7.94 -14.82 2.21
N LEU A 103 8.30 -13.56 1.98
CA LEU A 103 9.53 -12.95 2.49
C LEU A 103 9.40 -12.50 3.95
N GLY A 104 8.19 -12.44 4.51
CA GLY A 104 7.93 -11.79 5.79
C GLY A 104 8.18 -10.28 5.74
N TRP A 105 8.11 -9.68 4.56
CA TRP A 105 8.31 -8.25 4.34
C TRP A 105 7.03 -7.48 4.62
N ALA A 106 6.64 -7.47 5.88
CA ALA A 106 5.46 -6.79 6.39
C ALA A 106 5.60 -6.56 7.89
N THR A 107 4.99 -5.49 8.39
CA THR A 107 4.91 -5.24 9.83
C THR A 107 3.89 -6.18 10.48
N TYR A 108 4.30 -6.95 11.49
CA TYR A 108 3.38 -7.75 12.27
C TYR A 108 2.29 -6.89 12.93
N ASN A 109 1.03 -7.28 12.80
CA ASN A 109 -0.15 -6.48 13.17
C ASN A 109 -0.23 -5.12 12.44
N GLY A 110 0.32 -5.03 11.24
CA GLY A 110 0.33 -3.82 10.43
C GLY A 110 -0.19 -4.08 9.03
N ASP A 111 0.58 -3.73 8.04
CA ASP A 111 0.21 -3.66 6.62
C ASP A 111 -0.24 -4.98 5.98
N HIS A 112 0.10 -6.15 6.55
CA HIS A 112 -0.41 -7.44 6.10
C HIS A 112 -1.82 -7.76 6.63
N MET A 113 -2.32 -6.99 7.60
CA MET A 113 -3.62 -7.23 8.22
C MET A 113 -4.74 -6.66 7.36
N SER A 114 -5.73 -7.51 7.07
CA SER A 114 -6.95 -7.11 6.38
C SER A 114 -8.06 -8.10 6.68
N MET A 115 -9.30 -7.73 6.35
CA MET A 115 -10.45 -8.64 6.45
C MET A 115 -10.55 -9.54 5.22
N TYR A 116 -10.02 -9.08 4.07
CA TYR A 116 -9.94 -9.86 2.84
C TYR A 116 -8.64 -9.55 2.10
N ALA A 117 -7.73 -10.51 2.05
CA ALA A 117 -6.42 -10.39 1.40
C ALA A 117 -6.52 -10.82 -0.08
N VAL A 118 -6.98 -9.94 -0.95
CA VAL A 118 -7.29 -10.24 -2.35
C VAL A 118 -6.06 -10.71 -3.16
N ASN A 119 -4.86 -10.25 -2.81
CA ASN A 119 -3.61 -10.57 -3.51
C ASN A 119 -2.76 -11.64 -2.78
N CYS A 120 -3.29 -12.34 -1.78
CA CYS A 120 -2.49 -13.31 -0.98
C CYS A 120 -1.89 -14.46 -1.80
N SER A 121 -2.41 -14.75 -2.99
CA SER A 121 -1.90 -15.76 -3.92
C SER A 121 -1.28 -15.17 -5.19
N ILE A 122 -1.13 -13.85 -5.27
CA ILE A 122 -0.64 -13.13 -6.45
C ILE A 122 0.76 -12.59 -6.12
N PRO A 123 1.83 -13.05 -6.81
CA PRO A 123 3.18 -12.53 -6.59
C PRO A 123 3.33 -11.09 -7.11
N LYS A 124 4.31 -10.37 -6.58
CA LYS A 124 4.56 -8.95 -6.89
C LYS A 124 4.75 -8.69 -8.39
N THR A 125 5.47 -9.57 -9.08
CA THR A 125 5.67 -9.45 -10.54
C THR A 125 4.37 -9.59 -11.31
N LEU A 126 3.45 -10.46 -10.88
CA LEU A 126 2.13 -10.59 -11.49
C LEU A 126 1.25 -9.38 -11.19
N VAL A 127 1.31 -8.80 -9.97
CA VAL A 127 0.61 -7.54 -9.64
C VAL A 127 1.06 -6.43 -10.61
N ARG A 128 2.36 -6.30 -10.87
CA ARG A 128 2.91 -5.33 -11.84
C ARG A 128 2.40 -5.59 -13.26
N HIS A 129 2.37 -6.87 -13.67
CA HIS A 129 1.86 -7.26 -14.98
C HIS A 129 0.36 -6.95 -15.13
N LEU A 130 -0.46 -7.25 -14.12
CA LEU A 130 -1.89 -6.93 -14.13
C LEU A 130 -2.13 -5.42 -14.17
N THR A 131 -1.34 -4.64 -13.45
CA THR A 131 -1.41 -3.17 -13.50
C THR A 131 -1.05 -2.63 -14.89
N ALA A 132 -0.02 -3.19 -15.54
CA ALA A 132 0.36 -2.84 -16.91
C ALA A 132 -0.73 -3.22 -17.93
N PHE A 133 -1.35 -4.39 -17.75
CA PHE A 133 -2.48 -4.84 -18.56
C PHE A 133 -3.68 -3.90 -18.43
N GLU A 134 -4.00 -3.47 -17.20
CA GLU A 134 -5.07 -2.51 -16.96
C GLU A 134 -4.74 -1.15 -17.60
N ALA A 135 -3.50 -0.66 -17.44
CA ALA A 135 -3.07 0.58 -18.07
C ALA A 135 -3.22 0.57 -19.60
N ALA A 136 -2.91 -0.57 -20.24
CA ALA A 136 -3.03 -0.71 -21.69
C ALA A 136 -4.48 -0.63 -22.20
N ARG A 137 -5.45 -0.96 -21.36
CA ARG A 137 -6.90 -0.97 -21.69
C ARG A 137 -7.63 0.29 -21.22
N SER A 138 -7.02 1.06 -20.34
CA SER A 138 -7.64 2.23 -19.73
C SER A 138 -7.54 3.46 -20.62
N PRO A 139 -8.56 4.34 -20.64
CA PRO A 139 -8.49 5.65 -21.25
C PRO A 139 -7.62 6.60 -20.39
N GLU A 140 -7.24 7.75 -20.97
CA GLU A 140 -6.68 8.84 -20.17
C GLU A 140 -7.77 9.48 -19.27
N PRO A 141 -7.45 9.95 -18.06
CA PRO A 141 -6.08 10.02 -17.47
C PRO A 141 -5.63 8.74 -16.73
N LEU A 142 -6.49 7.74 -16.57
CA LEU A 142 -6.20 6.53 -15.77
C LEU A 142 -4.95 5.81 -16.27
N LYS A 143 -4.79 5.69 -17.60
CA LYS A 143 -3.61 5.07 -18.21
C LYS A 143 -2.31 5.72 -17.72
N SER A 144 -2.20 7.04 -17.81
CA SER A 144 -1.00 7.77 -17.40
C SER A 144 -0.71 7.62 -15.91
N VAL A 145 -1.74 7.60 -15.06
CA VAL A 145 -1.58 7.40 -13.61
C VAL A 145 -1.06 5.99 -13.30
N LEU A 146 -1.62 4.96 -13.92
CA LEU A 146 -1.17 3.58 -13.73
C LEU A 146 0.28 3.37 -14.20
N LEU A 147 0.67 4.00 -15.31
CA LEU A 147 2.05 3.95 -15.79
C LEU A 147 3.01 4.69 -14.84
N ASP A 148 2.60 5.81 -14.24
CA ASP A 148 3.42 6.50 -13.24
C ASP A 148 3.57 5.67 -11.95
N VAL A 149 2.52 4.98 -11.50
CA VAL A 149 2.60 4.01 -10.39
C VAL A 149 3.60 2.89 -10.71
N LEU A 150 3.54 2.31 -11.90
CA LEU A 150 4.50 1.28 -12.33
C LEU A 150 5.94 1.77 -12.39
N GLY A 151 6.15 3.05 -12.72
CA GLY A 151 7.46 3.70 -12.75
C GLY A 151 7.95 4.17 -11.37
N THR A 152 7.15 4.00 -10.30
CA THR A 152 7.54 4.33 -8.94
C THR A 152 8.27 3.14 -8.31
N PRO A 153 9.45 3.32 -7.70
CA PRO A 153 10.14 2.24 -6.99
C PRO A 153 9.29 1.66 -5.86
N VAL A 154 9.34 0.34 -5.66
CA VAL A 154 8.65 -0.31 -4.54
C VAL A 154 9.32 0.11 -3.24
N SER A 155 8.55 0.67 -2.32
CA SER A 155 9.02 1.17 -1.03
C SER A 155 7.90 1.10 0.01
N PRO A 156 8.20 0.81 1.28
CA PRO A 156 7.22 0.92 2.36
C PRO A 156 6.86 2.38 2.69
N GLU A 157 7.64 3.36 2.23
CA GLU A 157 7.46 4.81 2.46
C GLU A 157 7.24 5.16 3.95
N LEU A 158 8.02 4.54 4.83
CA LEU A 158 7.96 4.74 6.28
C LEU A 158 9.08 5.66 6.78
N LEU A 159 10.22 5.70 6.07
CA LEU A 159 11.33 6.59 6.38
C LEU A 159 11.18 7.95 5.67
N PRO A 160 11.60 9.05 6.31
CA PRO A 160 11.54 10.38 5.70
C PRO A 160 12.24 10.40 4.34
N PRO A 161 11.66 11.08 3.33
CA PRO A 161 12.26 11.15 2.00
C PRO A 161 13.58 11.94 2.03
N THR A 162 14.56 11.49 1.25
CA THR A 162 15.82 12.22 1.08
C THR A 162 15.71 13.09 -0.17
N LYS A 163 15.84 14.41 0.00
CA LYS A 163 15.69 15.40 -1.10
C LYS A 163 14.37 15.30 -1.86
N GLY A 164 13.28 14.84 -1.20
CA GLY A 164 11.96 14.66 -1.82
C GLY A 164 11.79 13.35 -2.61
N GLU A 165 12.81 12.50 -2.64
CA GLU A 165 12.76 11.18 -3.26
C GLU A 165 12.64 10.07 -2.21
N ILE A 166 12.14 8.91 -2.63
CA ILE A 166 12.06 7.70 -1.81
C ILE A 166 13.44 7.32 -1.30
N SER A 167 13.62 7.30 0.02
CA SER A 167 14.92 7.00 0.66
C SER A 167 15.21 5.50 0.78
N GLN A 168 14.17 4.66 0.79
CA GLN A 168 14.28 3.22 0.99
C GLN A 168 13.61 2.48 -0.17
N LYS A 169 14.38 1.70 -0.92
CA LYS A 169 13.85 0.79 -1.94
C LYS A 169 13.83 -0.62 -1.39
N THR A 170 12.68 -1.28 -1.48
CA THR A 170 12.52 -2.64 -0.97
C THR A 170 13.52 -3.62 -1.60
N GLU A 171 13.70 -3.57 -2.91
CA GLU A 171 14.58 -4.50 -3.63
C GLU A 171 16.07 -4.34 -3.32
N ASP A 172 16.49 -3.18 -2.80
CA ASP A 172 17.87 -2.99 -2.31
C ASP A 172 18.13 -3.78 -1.00
N ILE A 173 17.07 -4.16 -0.28
CA ILE A 173 17.14 -4.87 0.99
C ILE A 173 16.86 -6.36 0.80
N VAL A 174 15.75 -6.70 0.14
CA VAL A 174 15.32 -8.10 0.00
C VAL A 174 15.79 -8.76 -1.30
N GLY A 175 16.32 -8.00 -2.25
CA GLY A 175 16.65 -8.45 -3.59
C GLY A 175 15.50 -8.32 -4.58
N PRO A 176 15.75 -8.64 -5.88
CA PRO A 176 14.76 -8.43 -6.94
C PRO A 176 13.58 -9.41 -6.82
N TYR A 177 12.36 -8.88 -6.93
CA TYR A 177 11.14 -9.68 -6.86
C TYR A 177 11.03 -10.72 -7.98
N GLU A 178 11.59 -10.47 -9.14
CA GLU A 178 11.64 -11.46 -10.23
C GLU A 178 12.31 -12.77 -9.81
N LEU A 179 13.37 -12.68 -9.01
CA LEU A 179 14.06 -13.85 -8.50
C LEU A 179 13.24 -14.57 -7.44
N HIS A 180 12.65 -13.83 -6.50
CA HIS A 180 11.81 -14.40 -5.46
C HIS A 180 10.59 -15.09 -6.03
N ASP A 181 9.90 -14.45 -6.96
CA ASP A 181 8.67 -14.97 -7.56
C ASP A 181 8.95 -16.19 -8.46
N PHE A 182 10.13 -16.23 -9.10
CA PHE A 182 10.59 -17.44 -9.81
C PHE A 182 10.68 -18.63 -8.85
N PHE A 183 11.35 -18.47 -7.70
CA PHE A 183 11.46 -19.56 -6.72
C PHE A 183 10.12 -19.91 -6.10
N LEU A 184 9.28 -18.93 -5.78
CA LEU A 184 7.93 -19.17 -5.24
C LEU A 184 7.07 -19.96 -6.20
N TYR A 185 7.14 -19.67 -7.51
CA TYR A 185 6.40 -20.42 -8.50
C TYR A 185 6.79 -21.91 -8.49
N TYR A 186 8.09 -22.22 -8.52
CA TYR A 186 8.55 -23.60 -8.50
C TYR A 186 8.30 -24.29 -7.17
N LEU A 187 8.45 -23.60 -6.05
CA LEU A 187 8.18 -24.16 -4.72
C LEU A 187 6.70 -24.53 -4.51
N LEU A 188 5.79 -23.73 -5.05
CA LEU A 188 4.35 -23.92 -4.82
C LEU A 188 3.67 -24.78 -5.88
N ARG A 189 4.27 -24.99 -7.05
CA ARG A 189 3.68 -25.69 -8.18
C ARG A 189 4.30 -27.07 -8.44
N PHE A 190 5.51 -27.33 -7.97
CA PHE A 190 6.25 -28.56 -8.17
C PHE A 190 6.86 -29.07 -6.86
#